data_d2f2acb023be57f6b66e60ff121d1860
#
_entry.id   d2f2acb023be57f6b66e60ff121d1860
#
_cell.length_a   1.000
_cell.length_b   1.000
_cell.length_c   1.000
_cell.angle_alpha   90.00
_cell.angle_beta   90.00
_cell.angle_gamma   90.00
#
_symmetry.space_group_name_H-M   'P 1'
#
loop_
_entity.id
_entity.type
_entity.pdbx_description
1 polymer ?
#
loop_
_entity_poly.entity_id
_entity_poly.type
_entity_poly.pdbx_seq_one_letter_code
_entity_poly.pdbx_strand_id
1 'polypeptide(L)'
;MTRSLFLLLASACWAQQPPAPLTFPHQTEADWVAHDFTFHSGEKLAELRMHYITVGVPARDASGHVSNAVIVMHGTGGSGRAFLSAGFGGELFREGQPLDAATHYIILPDDVGHGKSSKPSDGLRAKFPHYDYEDMVRAEYALVHDGLRVDHLRLVMGTSMGAMHTWIWGELYPDFMDALMPLASAPVEIAGRNRMFRAMIIQAIRNDPEWKNGEYTKPPEQGLIAAQYALWMMTSSALQLHKTNPTHEKADAAVAALRERAIRTDANDMLYYFEASTDYDPSPGLEKIKAPLYAVNSADDEVNPPELGILEREIKRVPHGRYILLPTSDETRGHGTHSRPVVWKQYLIELLKESDRHAALLNPRHEFWAQSAPEAFHVKLATTQGDFTIEVHRDWAPLGAARFYNLVRAGFYDNSRFYRVVPNYIAQFGIAGDPAVAAVWRSESLADDPASQHNVRGTVAYAMTGPNARTTQIYINLKDNLQNDPQGFAPFGRVTEGWSVVEKLYGGYAENSGGGMRAGKQAPLFEGGNAYLDREFPRLDRLLSAQVL
;
A
#
# COMPACT_ATOMS: atom_id res chain seq x y z
N MET A 1 42.23 11.05 -66.39
CA MET A 1 40.75 10.80 -66.19
C MET A 1 40.57 9.74 -65.09
N THR A 2 40.47 10.18 -63.88
CA THR A 2 40.33 9.31 -62.71
C THR A 2 38.92 9.59 -62.12
N ARG A 3 38.00 8.63 -62.24
CA ARG A 3 36.64 8.70 -61.66
C ARG A 3 36.70 8.26 -60.19
N SER A 4 36.49 9.19 -59.26
CA SER A 4 36.27 8.88 -57.85
C SER A 4 34.85 8.38 -57.64
N LEU A 5 34.74 7.16 -57.13
CA LEU A 5 33.48 6.52 -56.76
C LEU A 5 33.14 6.94 -55.31
N PHE A 6 32.14 7.77 -55.12
CA PHE A 6 31.58 8.07 -53.77
C PHE A 6 30.67 6.93 -53.34
N LEU A 7 31.09 6.12 -52.37
CA LEU A 7 30.20 5.19 -51.65
C LEU A 7 29.41 5.99 -50.62
N LEU A 8 28.12 6.13 -50.85
CA LEU A 8 27.13 6.55 -49.84
C LEU A 8 26.89 5.40 -48.89
N LEU A 9 27.47 5.44 -47.71
CA LEU A 9 27.12 4.60 -46.57
C LEU A 9 25.77 5.11 -46.01
N ALA A 10 24.67 4.46 -46.37
CA ALA A 10 23.40 4.63 -45.73
C ALA A 10 23.46 3.99 -44.34
N SER A 11 23.65 4.81 -43.32
CA SER A 11 23.49 4.40 -41.91
C SER A 11 22.05 4.07 -41.66
N ALA A 12 21.67 2.79 -41.76
CA ALA A 12 20.38 2.31 -41.33
C ALA A 12 20.28 2.51 -39.81
N CYS A 13 19.50 3.51 -39.40
CA CYS A 13 19.11 3.72 -38.02
C CYS A 13 18.14 2.57 -37.65
N TRP A 14 18.68 1.51 -37.10
CA TRP A 14 17.89 0.40 -36.55
C TRP A 14 17.14 0.98 -35.35
N ALA A 15 15.87 1.25 -35.51
CA ALA A 15 14.97 1.44 -34.37
C ALA A 15 15.04 0.14 -33.56
N GLN A 16 15.70 0.18 -32.42
CA GLN A 16 15.73 -0.96 -31.50
C GLN A 16 14.29 -1.33 -31.17
N GLN A 17 13.87 -2.49 -31.59
CA GLN A 17 12.62 -3.07 -31.14
C GLN A 17 12.67 -3.13 -29.59
N PRO A 18 11.58 -2.79 -28.91
CA PRO A 18 11.53 -2.96 -27.46
C PRO A 18 11.92 -4.41 -27.13
N PRO A 19 12.73 -4.62 -26.08
CA PRO A 19 13.14 -5.98 -25.70
C PRO A 19 11.91 -6.84 -25.49
N ALA A 20 11.99 -8.11 -25.92
CA ALA A 20 10.90 -9.07 -25.76
C ALA A 20 10.48 -9.17 -24.28
N PRO A 21 9.18 -9.34 -23.99
CA PRO A 21 8.72 -9.57 -22.63
C PRO A 21 9.43 -10.77 -22.01
N LEU A 22 9.69 -10.68 -20.70
CA LEU A 22 10.23 -11.82 -19.96
C LEU A 22 9.14 -12.88 -19.78
N THR A 23 9.57 -14.13 -19.62
CA THR A 23 8.71 -15.23 -19.21
C THR A 23 9.06 -15.61 -17.77
N PHE A 24 8.05 -15.85 -16.96
CA PHE A 24 8.16 -16.18 -15.55
C PHE A 24 7.60 -17.58 -15.24
N PRO A 25 7.94 -18.17 -14.08
CA PRO A 25 7.39 -19.46 -13.67
C PRO A 25 5.85 -19.46 -13.67
N HIS A 26 5.26 -20.55 -14.18
CA HIS A 26 3.81 -20.75 -14.25
C HIS A 26 3.02 -19.58 -14.87
N GLN A 27 3.64 -18.86 -15.80
CA GLN A 27 2.96 -17.78 -16.51
C GLN A 27 1.87 -18.36 -17.41
N THR A 28 0.64 -17.86 -17.23
CA THR A 28 -0.53 -18.18 -18.07
C THR A 28 -1.17 -16.90 -18.58
N GLU A 29 -1.90 -17.01 -19.70
CA GLU A 29 -2.66 -15.91 -20.29
C GLU A 29 -4.02 -16.48 -20.68
N ALA A 30 -5.11 -15.83 -20.24
CA ALA A 30 -6.46 -16.32 -20.44
C ALA A 30 -7.49 -15.19 -20.42
N ASP A 31 -8.71 -15.55 -20.79
CA ASP A 31 -9.88 -14.68 -20.68
C ASP A 31 -10.86 -15.28 -19.65
N TRP A 32 -11.51 -14.40 -18.91
CA TRP A 32 -12.67 -14.69 -18.09
C TRP A 32 -13.84 -13.83 -18.54
N VAL A 33 -15.07 -14.34 -18.49
CA VAL A 33 -16.25 -13.62 -18.94
C VAL A 33 -17.22 -13.44 -17.78
N ALA A 34 -17.50 -12.17 -17.46
CA ALA A 34 -18.63 -11.82 -16.59
C ALA A 34 -19.90 -11.73 -17.45
N HIS A 35 -20.93 -12.48 -17.05
CA HIS A 35 -22.23 -12.45 -17.72
C HIS A 35 -23.13 -11.38 -17.11
N ASP A 36 -23.93 -10.72 -17.96
CA ASP A 36 -24.91 -9.69 -17.58
C ASP A 36 -24.33 -8.57 -16.70
N PHE A 37 -23.11 -8.13 -17.01
CA PHE A 37 -22.45 -7.07 -16.25
C PHE A 37 -23.22 -5.76 -16.38
N THR A 38 -23.57 -5.16 -15.25
CA THR A 38 -24.31 -3.90 -15.19
C THR A 38 -23.36 -2.80 -14.73
N PHE A 39 -23.17 -1.80 -15.59
CA PHE A 39 -22.37 -0.61 -15.33
C PHE A 39 -23.08 0.38 -14.41
N HIS A 40 -22.35 1.28 -13.79
CA HIS A 40 -22.89 2.34 -12.93
C HIS A 40 -23.90 3.23 -13.69
N SER A 41 -23.67 3.44 -14.98
CA SER A 41 -24.62 4.11 -15.89
C SER A 41 -26.00 3.43 -16.00
N GLY A 42 -26.12 2.18 -15.54
CA GLY A 42 -27.29 1.31 -15.73
C GLY A 42 -27.31 0.56 -17.08
N GLU A 43 -26.36 0.84 -17.95
CA GLU A 43 -26.16 0.07 -19.19
C GLU A 43 -25.66 -1.33 -18.88
N LYS A 44 -25.87 -2.29 -19.79
CA LYS A 44 -25.50 -3.69 -19.59
C LYS A 44 -24.70 -4.23 -20.76
N LEU A 45 -23.76 -5.11 -20.43
CA LEU A 45 -23.08 -5.94 -21.42
C LEU A 45 -23.35 -7.41 -21.07
N ALA A 46 -23.93 -8.16 -22.03
CA ALA A 46 -24.27 -9.57 -21.82
C ALA A 46 -23.03 -10.41 -21.50
N GLU A 47 -21.91 -10.09 -22.13
CA GLU A 47 -20.61 -10.75 -21.93
C GLU A 47 -19.51 -9.70 -21.86
N LEU A 48 -19.00 -9.46 -20.65
CA LEU A 48 -17.81 -8.64 -20.41
C LEU A 48 -16.61 -9.56 -20.30
N ARG A 49 -15.77 -9.61 -21.35
CA ARG A 49 -14.50 -10.35 -21.33
C ARG A 49 -13.43 -9.54 -20.61
N MET A 50 -12.84 -10.14 -19.59
CA MET A 50 -11.67 -9.67 -18.87
C MET A 50 -10.48 -10.55 -19.25
N HIS A 51 -9.53 -9.98 -19.98
CA HIS A 51 -8.27 -10.64 -20.30
C HIS A 51 -7.28 -10.46 -19.14
N TYR A 52 -6.47 -11.48 -18.86
CA TYR A 52 -5.48 -11.40 -17.79
C TYR A 52 -4.27 -12.30 -18.06
N ILE A 53 -3.18 -11.96 -17.41
CA ILE A 53 -1.99 -12.79 -17.31
C ILE A 53 -1.78 -13.13 -15.84
N THR A 54 -1.42 -14.36 -15.52
CA THR A 54 -0.97 -14.73 -14.18
C THR A 54 0.45 -15.25 -14.20
N VAL A 55 1.16 -15.06 -13.10
CA VAL A 55 2.53 -15.53 -12.88
C VAL A 55 2.60 -16.15 -11.49
N GLY A 56 3.28 -17.32 -11.36
CA GLY A 56 3.29 -18.08 -10.12
C GLY A 56 2.02 -18.92 -9.92
N VAL A 57 1.83 -19.44 -8.72
CA VAL A 57 0.68 -20.27 -8.34
C VAL A 57 0.04 -19.82 -7.03
N PRO A 58 -1.30 -19.93 -6.88
CA PRO A 58 -1.95 -19.58 -5.61
C PRO A 58 -1.55 -20.56 -4.51
N ALA A 59 -1.06 -20.03 -3.39
CA ALA A 59 -0.84 -20.78 -2.16
C ALA A 59 -2.07 -20.62 -1.25
N ARG A 60 -2.55 -21.76 -0.72
CA ARG A 60 -3.70 -21.75 0.20
C ARG A 60 -3.27 -22.16 1.60
N ASP A 61 -3.79 -21.44 2.58
CA ASP A 61 -3.60 -21.78 3.98
C ASP A 61 -4.42 -23.01 4.41
N ALA A 62 -4.34 -23.41 5.68
CA ALA A 62 -5.06 -24.58 6.20
C ALA A 62 -6.59 -24.44 6.17
N SER A 63 -7.13 -23.22 6.08
CA SER A 63 -8.56 -22.92 5.94
C SER A 63 -9.01 -22.84 4.48
N GLY A 64 -8.07 -22.92 3.53
CA GLY A 64 -8.30 -22.87 2.09
C GLY A 64 -8.25 -21.45 1.49
N HIS A 65 -7.97 -20.41 2.28
CA HIS A 65 -7.80 -19.03 1.81
C HIS A 65 -6.51 -18.86 1.03
N VAL A 66 -6.55 -18.06 -0.03
CA VAL A 66 -5.35 -17.70 -0.79
C VAL A 66 -4.54 -16.66 -0.02
N SER A 67 -3.28 -16.95 0.28
CA SER A 67 -2.42 -16.13 1.14
C SER A 67 -1.36 -15.31 0.39
N ASN A 68 -1.15 -15.56 -0.91
CA ASN A 68 -0.02 -15.00 -1.66
C ASN A 68 -0.40 -14.27 -2.95
N ALA A 69 -1.70 -14.00 -3.17
CA ALA A 69 -2.15 -13.36 -4.40
C ALA A 69 -1.89 -11.85 -4.39
N VAL A 70 -1.41 -11.35 -5.52
CA VAL A 70 -1.11 -9.93 -5.76
C VAL A 70 -1.78 -9.50 -7.05
N ILE A 71 -2.49 -8.37 -7.06
CA ILE A 71 -2.97 -7.75 -8.29
C ILE A 71 -2.12 -6.52 -8.62
N VAL A 72 -1.71 -6.39 -9.91
CA VAL A 72 -0.96 -5.23 -10.43
C VAL A 72 -1.70 -4.64 -11.62
N MET A 73 -2.24 -3.43 -11.46
CA MET A 73 -3.12 -2.75 -12.42
C MET A 73 -2.36 -1.70 -13.22
N HIS A 74 -2.59 -1.69 -14.55
CA HIS A 74 -1.87 -0.82 -15.47
C HIS A 74 -2.43 0.60 -15.55
N GLY A 75 -1.66 1.53 -16.14
CA GLY A 75 -2.10 2.89 -16.42
C GLY A 75 -2.95 3.00 -17.70
N THR A 76 -3.56 4.17 -17.91
CA THR A 76 -4.41 4.51 -19.06
C THR A 76 -3.73 4.16 -20.39
N GLY A 77 -4.42 3.43 -21.23
CA GLY A 77 -3.94 2.95 -22.54
C GLY A 77 -2.92 1.81 -22.46
N GLY A 78 -2.70 1.24 -21.28
CA GLY A 78 -1.78 0.13 -21.04
C GLY A 78 -2.41 -1.26 -21.17
N SER A 79 -1.70 -2.25 -20.63
CA SER A 79 -2.17 -3.62 -20.47
C SER A 79 -1.33 -4.34 -19.42
N GLY A 80 -1.83 -5.44 -18.87
CA GLY A 80 -1.07 -6.29 -17.93
C GLY A 80 0.24 -6.81 -18.48
N ARG A 81 0.33 -7.00 -19.80
CA ARG A 81 1.56 -7.44 -20.48
C ARG A 81 2.74 -6.48 -20.32
N ALA A 82 2.51 -5.19 -20.12
CA ALA A 82 3.57 -4.19 -19.93
C ALA A 82 4.43 -4.50 -18.70
N PHE A 83 3.86 -5.14 -17.69
CA PHE A 83 4.57 -5.52 -16.47
C PHE A 83 5.54 -6.70 -16.63
N LEU A 84 5.47 -7.43 -17.74
CA LEU A 84 6.44 -8.51 -18.05
C LEU A 84 7.77 -7.99 -18.60
N SER A 85 7.97 -6.68 -18.65
CA SER A 85 9.21 -6.07 -19.12
C SER A 85 10.37 -6.32 -18.15
N ALA A 86 11.61 -6.29 -18.66
CA ALA A 86 12.81 -6.41 -17.83
C ALA A 86 12.91 -5.29 -16.78
N GLY A 87 12.42 -4.08 -17.13
CA GLY A 87 12.47 -2.91 -16.25
C GLY A 87 11.41 -2.93 -15.14
N PHE A 88 10.35 -3.72 -15.26
CA PHE A 88 9.31 -3.86 -14.23
C PHE A 88 9.30 -5.26 -13.62
N GLY A 89 8.86 -6.28 -14.36
CA GLY A 89 8.80 -7.65 -13.85
C GLY A 89 10.19 -8.23 -13.54
N GLY A 90 11.22 -7.82 -14.28
CA GLY A 90 12.60 -8.20 -13.97
C GLY A 90 13.09 -7.68 -12.62
N GLU A 91 12.55 -6.57 -12.15
CA GLU A 91 12.87 -5.95 -10.85
C GLU A 91 11.98 -6.41 -9.71
N LEU A 92 10.80 -7.02 -10.01
CA LEU A 92 9.83 -7.39 -8.99
C LEU A 92 9.53 -8.89 -8.91
N PHE A 93 9.50 -9.61 -10.05
CA PHE A 93 8.94 -10.97 -10.13
C PHE A 93 9.99 -12.08 -10.24
N ARG A 94 11.27 -11.75 -10.46
CA ARG A 94 12.35 -12.73 -10.49
C ARG A 94 12.65 -13.26 -9.09
N GLU A 95 13.36 -14.39 -9.05
CA GLU A 95 13.87 -15.00 -7.82
C GLU A 95 14.59 -13.97 -6.92
N GLY A 96 14.22 -13.94 -5.66
CA GLY A 96 14.77 -13.02 -4.66
C GLY A 96 14.28 -11.57 -4.73
N GLN A 97 13.37 -11.22 -5.67
CA GLN A 97 12.74 -9.92 -5.73
C GLN A 97 11.49 -9.84 -4.84
N PRO A 98 10.97 -8.64 -4.53
CA PRO A 98 9.89 -8.47 -3.55
C PRO A 98 8.59 -9.25 -3.84
N LEU A 99 8.28 -9.49 -5.11
CA LEU A 99 7.13 -10.26 -5.57
C LEU A 99 7.59 -11.48 -6.36
N ASP A 100 8.57 -12.21 -5.83
CA ASP A 100 9.11 -13.41 -6.45
C ASP A 100 8.00 -14.37 -6.90
N ALA A 101 7.98 -14.72 -8.18
CA ALA A 101 7.00 -15.59 -8.79
C ALA A 101 7.00 -17.03 -8.22
N ALA A 102 8.06 -17.43 -7.51
CA ALA A 102 8.10 -18.72 -6.82
C ALA A 102 7.26 -18.71 -5.52
N THR A 103 7.00 -17.54 -4.95
CA THR A 103 6.29 -17.37 -3.67
C THR A 103 5.00 -16.58 -3.79
N HIS A 104 4.79 -15.84 -4.87
CA HIS A 104 3.60 -15.02 -5.09
C HIS A 104 2.81 -15.50 -6.31
N TYR A 105 1.49 -15.32 -6.23
CA TYR A 105 0.56 -15.47 -7.34
C TYR A 105 0.18 -14.10 -7.87
N ILE A 106 0.79 -13.67 -8.97
CA ILE A 106 0.68 -12.30 -9.50
C ILE A 106 -0.36 -12.29 -10.61
N ILE A 107 -1.36 -11.42 -10.47
CA ILE A 107 -2.48 -11.23 -11.39
C ILE A 107 -2.30 -9.90 -12.10
N LEU A 108 -2.23 -9.92 -13.43
CA LEU A 108 -2.02 -8.78 -14.31
C LEU A 108 -3.22 -8.67 -15.26
N PRO A 109 -4.31 -8.01 -14.84
CA PRO A 109 -5.48 -7.85 -15.70
C PRO A 109 -5.21 -6.84 -16.81
N ASP A 110 -5.93 -6.99 -17.92
CA ASP A 110 -6.26 -5.90 -18.83
C ASP A 110 -7.61 -5.35 -18.38
N ASP A 111 -7.67 -4.05 -18.10
CA ASP A 111 -8.91 -3.43 -17.64
C ASP A 111 -9.97 -3.30 -18.75
N VAL A 112 -11.22 -3.05 -18.38
CA VAL A 112 -12.30 -2.74 -19.32
C VAL A 112 -11.85 -1.59 -20.23
N GLY A 113 -12.06 -1.73 -21.51
CA GLY A 113 -11.65 -0.77 -22.51
C GLY A 113 -10.18 -0.87 -22.94
N HIS A 114 -9.38 -1.77 -22.36
CA HIS A 114 -7.95 -1.85 -22.58
C HIS A 114 -7.48 -3.24 -23.05
N GLY A 115 -6.28 -3.29 -23.61
CA GLY A 115 -5.60 -4.51 -23.97
C GLY A 115 -6.44 -5.46 -24.83
N LYS A 116 -6.65 -6.69 -24.33
CA LYS A 116 -7.51 -7.70 -24.94
C LYS A 116 -8.85 -7.87 -24.23
N SER A 117 -9.15 -7.10 -23.18
CA SER A 117 -10.47 -7.05 -22.56
C SER A 117 -11.50 -6.38 -23.47
N SER A 118 -12.79 -6.55 -23.17
CA SER A 118 -13.87 -5.94 -23.96
C SER A 118 -13.70 -4.43 -24.05
N LYS A 119 -13.80 -3.88 -25.25
CA LYS A 119 -13.57 -2.47 -25.55
C LYS A 119 -14.37 -2.00 -26.77
N PRO A 120 -14.55 -0.68 -26.97
CA PRO A 120 -15.29 -0.11 -28.10
C PRO A 120 -14.86 -0.65 -29.46
N SER A 121 -13.56 -0.78 -29.72
CA SER A 121 -13.01 -1.24 -31.00
C SER A 121 -13.32 -2.71 -31.32
N ASP A 122 -13.83 -3.50 -30.36
CA ASP A 122 -14.24 -4.90 -30.59
C ASP A 122 -15.55 -5.04 -31.38
N GLY A 123 -16.16 -3.92 -31.81
CA GLY A 123 -17.30 -3.91 -32.73
C GLY A 123 -18.46 -3.01 -32.31
N LEU A 124 -18.65 -2.74 -31.02
CA LEU A 124 -19.72 -1.87 -30.51
C LEU A 124 -19.43 -0.39 -30.75
N ARG A 125 -18.17 -0.02 -30.90
CA ARG A 125 -17.74 1.37 -31.14
C ARG A 125 -18.36 2.35 -30.12
N ALA A 126 -19.00 3.44 -30.58
CA ALA A 126 -19.67 4.39 -29.72
C ALA A 126 -20.96 3.87 -29.04
N LYS A 127 -21.35 2.62 -29.30
CA LYS A 127 -22.44 1.91 -28.59
C LYS A 127 -21.93 1.01 -27.47
N PHE A 128 -20.64 0.99 -27.22
CA PHE A 128 -20.09 0.32 -26.05
C PHE A 128 -20.63 1.01 -24.79
N PRO A 129 -21.03 0.28 -23.74
CA PRO A 129 -21.51 0.89 -22.51
C PRO A 129 -20.51 1.87 -21.92
N HIS A 130 -21.00 3.00 -21.40
CA HIS A 130 -20.14 3.93 -20.66
C HIS A 130 -19.78 3.32 -19.31
N TYR A 131 -18.50 3.33 -19.00
CA TYR A 131 -17.95 2.80 -17.75
C TYR A 131 -17.09 3.86 -17.04
N ASP A 132 -17.01 3.76 -15.74
CA ASP A 132 -16.15 4.56 -14.88
C ASP A 132 -15.09 3.70 -14.18
N TYR A 133 -14.27 4.32 -13.33
CA TYR A 133 -13.23 3.60 -12.60
C TYR A 133 -13.79 2.66 -11.52
N GLU A 134 -14.95 2.94 -10.95
CA GLU A 134 -15.61 2.00 -10.04
C GLU A 134 -16.07 0.75 -10.78
N ASP A 135 -16.64 0.88 -11.96
CA ASP A 135 -17.01 -0.25 -12.82
C ASP A 135 -15.80 -1.12 -13.17
N MET A 136 -14.65 -0.49 -13.47
CA MET A 136 -13.41 -1.20 -13.76
C MET A 136 -12.95 -2.00 -12.53
N VAL A 137 -12.93 -1.41 -11.35
CA VAL A 137 -12.59 -2.08 -10.09
C VAL A 137 -13.57 -3.22 -9.76
N ARG A 138 -14.86 -3.04 -10.01
CA ARG A 138 -15.87 -4.11 -9.83
C ARG A 138 -15.64 -5.28 -10.79
N ALA A 139 -15.22 -5.00 -12.03
CA ALA A 139 -14.86 -6.04 -13.00
C ALA A 139 -13.56 -6.76 -12.59
N GLU A 140 -12.55 -6.03 -12.12
CA GLU A 140 -11.31 -6.61 -11.55
C GLU A 140 -11.62 -7.51 -10.34
N TYR A 141 -12.46 -7.05 -9.41
CA TYR A 141 -12.89 -7.83 -8.25
C TYR A 141 -13.59 -9.12 -8.68
N ALA A 142 -14.52 -9.05 -9.63
CA ALA A 142 -15.23 -10.21 -10.14
C ALA A 142 -14.27 -11.20 -10.82
N LEU A 143 -13.29 -10.73 -11.61
CA LEU A 143 -12.23 -11.59 -12.16
C LEU A 143 -11.44 -12.29 -11.04
N VAL A 144 -11.01 -11.56 -10.02
CA VAL A 144 -10.21 -12.09 -8.92
C VAL A 144 -11.00 -13.08 -8.09
N HIS A 145 -12.19 -12.67 -7.64
CA HIS A 145 -13.01 -13.46 -6.72
C HIS A 145 -13.74 -14.62 -7.42
N ASP A 146 -14.48 -14.31 -8.49
CA ASP A 146 -15.33 -15.30 -9.16
C ASP A 146 -14.58 -16.10 -10.22
N GLY A 147 -13.70 -15.44 -10.98
CA GLY A 147 -12.92 -16.04 -12.06
C GLY A 147 -11.76 -16.88 -11.53
N LEU A 148 -10.92 -16.32 -10.70
CA LEU A 148 -9.68 -16.94 -10.20
C LEU A 148 -9.84 -17.64 -8.85
N ARG A 149 -11.00 -17.47 -8.19
CA ARG A 149 -11.27 -18.05 -6.86
C ARG A 149 -10.24 -17.61 -5.81
N VAL A 150 -9.85 -16.36 -5.90
CA VAL A 150 -9.00 -15.69 -4.92
C VAL A 150 -9.92 -14.89 -3.98
N ASP A 151 -9.90 -15.24 -2.72
CA ASP A 151 -10.77 -14.69 -1.68
C ASP A 151 -10.06 -13.64 -0.80
N HIS A 152 -8.75 -13.44 -1.01
CA HIS A 152 -7.96 -12.41 -0.34
C HIS A 152 -6.70 -12.07 -1.15
N LEU A 153 -6.28 -10.80 -1.10
CA LEU A 153 -5.09 -10.29 -1.78
C LEU A 153 -4.01 -9.88 -0.76
N ARG A 154 -2.81 -10.43 -0.93
CA ARG A 154 -1.63 -9.99 -0.19
C ARG A 154 -1.27 -8.53 -0.48
N LEU A 155 -1.52 -8.08 -1.72
CA LEU A 155 -1.23 -6.73 -2.18
C LEU A 155 -2.15 -6.34 -3.33
N VAL A 156 -2.68 -5.13 -3.27
CA VAL A 156 -3.28 -4.41 -4.39
C VAL A 156 -2.35 -3.26 -4.77
N MET A 157 -1.80 -3.27 -5.97
CA MET A 157 -0.98 -2.16 -6.45
C MET A 157 -1.32 -1.79 -7.89
N GLY A 158 -1.09 -0.55 -8.23
CA GLY A 158 -1.34 -0.08 -9.58
C GLY A 158 -0.53 1.16 -9.93
N THR A 159 -0.48 1.45 -11.21
CA THR A 159 0.27 2.57 -11.78
C THR A 159 -0.69 3.55 -12.45
N SER A 160 -0.59 4.86 -12.18
CA SER A 160 -1.43 5.90 -12.80
C SER A 160 -2.94 5.59 -12.65
N MET A 161 -3.66 5.21 -13.71
CA MET A 161 -5.05 4.76 -13.66
C MET A 161 -5.22 3.59 -12.66
N GLY A 162 -4.42 2.54 -12.76
CA GLY A 162 -4.46 1.42 -11.82
C GLY A 162 -4.12 1.83 -10.38
N ALA A 163 -3.36 2.92 -10.18
CA ALA A 163 -3.17 3.50 -8.86
C ALA A 163 -4.45 4.21 -8.36
N MET A 164 -5.22 4.83 -9.24
CA MET A 164 -6.54 5.36 -8.90
C MET A 164 -7.50 4.24 -8.54
N HIS A 165 -7.45 3.10 -9.25
CA HIS A 165 -8.19 1.88 -8.86
C HIS A 165 -7.75 1.35 -7.50
N THR A 166 -6.45 1.41 -7.17
CA THR A 166 -5.94 0.97 -5.85
C THR A 166 -6.63 1.69 -4.69
N TRP A 167 -6.89 2.99 -4.80
CA TRP A 167 -7.67 3.72 -3.79
C TRP A 167 -9.11 3.21 -3.68
N ILE A 168 -9.78 3.03 -4.84
CA ILE A 168 -11.16 2.52 -4.89
C ILE A 168 -11.24 1.09 -4.32
N TRP A 169 -10.27 0.23 -4.61
CA TRP A 169 -10.18 -1.11 -4.01
C TRP A 169 -10.18 -1.05 -2.48
N GLY A 170 -9.37 -0.16 -1.90
CA GLY A 170 -9.30 0.00 -0.44
C GLY A 170 -10.59 0.48 0.19
N GLU A 171 -11.40 1.26 -0.53
CA GLU A 171 -12.68 1.77 -0.05
C GLU A 171 -13.83 0.78 -0.19
N LEU A 172 -13.92 0.11 -1.36
CA LEU A 172 -15.01 -0.81 -1.66
C LEU A 172 -14.84 -2.17 -0.99
N TYR A 173 -13.59 -2.62 -0.84
CA TYR A 173 -13.27 -3.96 -0.33
C TYR A 173 -12.23 -3.93 0.79
N PRO A 174 -12.44 -3.13 1.88
CA PRO A 174 -11.42 -2.83 2.88
C PRO A 174 -10.88 -4.04 3.66
N ASP A 175 -11.58 -5.18 3.61
CA ASP A 175 -11.20 -6.43 4.28
C ASP A 175 -10.61 -7.47 3.30
N PHE A 176 -10.43 -7.10 2.02
CA PHE A 176 -10.02 -8.03 0.97
C PHE A 176 -8.50 -8.04 0.71
N MET A 177 -7.73 -7.17 1.36
CA MET A 177 -6.28 -7.09 1.13
C MET A 177 -5.48 -6.75 2.39
N ASP A 178 -4.20 -7.18 2.38
CA ASP A 178 -3.26 -6.87 3.45
C ASP A 178 -2.50 -5.55 3.23
N ALA A 179 -2.35 -5.11 1.98
CA ALA A 179 -1.57 -3.92 1.64
C ALA A 179 -2.07 -3.24 0.36
N LEU A 180 -1.82 -1.92 0.26
CA LEU A 180 -2.18 -1.08 -0.89
C LEU A 180 -0.99 -0.22 -1.31
N MET A 181 -0.67 -0.20 -2.62
CA MET A 181 0.42 0.63 -3.15
C MET A 181 0.03 1.38 -4.43
N PRO A 182 -0.65 2.53 -4.30
CA PRO A 182 -0.91 3.41 -5.44
C PRO A 182 0.36 4.17 -5.87
N LEU A 183 0.73 4.04 -7.16
CA LEU A 183 1.92 4.67 -7.76
C LEU A 183 1.49 5.75 -8.77
N ALA A 184 1.86 7.00 -8.52
CA ALA A 184 1.59 8.16 -9.38
C ALA A 184 0.10 8.49 -9.52
N SER A 185 -0.59 8.72 -8.39
CA SER A 185 -1.99 9.17 -8.36
C SER A 185 -2.26 10.06 -7.14
N ALA A 186 -3.44 10.66 -7.10
CA ALA A 186 -3.94 11.40 -5.96
C ALA A 186 -5.38 10.94 -5.63
N PRO A 187 -5.76 10.85 -4.34
CA PRO A 187 -7.07 10.33 -3.92
C PRO A 187 -8.13 11.43 -3.80
N VAL A 188 -8.30 12.21 -4.85
CA VAL A 188 -9.29 13.29 -4.92
C VAL A 188 -9.87 13.40 -6.33
N GLU A 189 -10.95 14.14 -6.47
CA GLU A 189 -11.50 14.53 -7.77
C GLU A 189 -10.40 15.01 -8.72
N ILE A 190 -10.42 14.53 -9.96
CA ILE A 190 -9.47 14.96 -10.99
C ILE A 190 -9.84 16.38 -11.43
N ALA A 191 -9.08 17.35 -10.94
CA ALA A 191 -9.30 18.77 -11.18
C ALA A 191 -8.07 19.47 -11.80
N GLY A 192 -8.14 20.78 -12.00
CA GLY A 192 -7.05 21.62 -12.45
C GLY A 192 -6.42 21.13 -13.75
N ARG A 193 -5.07 21.19 -13.82
CA ARG A 193 -4.33 20.83 -15.04
C ARG A 193 -4.54 19.37 -15.45
N ASN A 194 -4.69 18.45 -14.48
CA ASN A 194 -4.98 17.05 -14.77
C ASN A 194 -6.33 16.88 -15.49
N ARG A 195 -7.39 17.57 -15.07
CA ARG A 195 -8.67 17.57 -15.79
C ARG A 195 -8.58 18.28 -17.14
N MET A 196 -7.85 19.40 -17.19
CA MET A 196 -7.73 20.20 -18.42
C MET A 196 -7.12 19.40 -19.57
N PHE A 197 -6.00 18.69 -19.37
CA PHE A 197 -5.40 17.92 -20.47
C PHE A 197 -6.28 16.73 -20.90
N ARG A 198 -7.01 16.10 -19.97
CA ARG A 198 -8.00 15.06 -20.31
C ARG A 198 -9.13 15.61 -21.15
N ALA A 199 -9.66 16.78 -20.79
CA ALA A 199 -10.67 17.47 -21.58
C ALA A 199 -10.14 17.87 -22.98
N MET A 200 -8.88 18.29 -23.08
CA MET A 200 -8.24 18.59 -24.38
C MET A 200 -8.14 17.35 -25.26
N ILE A 201 -7.78 16.20 -24.70
CA ILE A 201 -7.74 14.92 -25.41
C ILE A 201 -9.12 14.54 -25.94
N ILE A 202 -10.14 14.56 -25.07
CA ILE A 202 -11.53 14.24 -25.41
C ILE A 202 -12.03 15.17 -26.53
N GLN A 203 -11.83 16.48 -26.37
CA GLN A 203 -12.26 17.47 -27.36
C GLN A 203 -11.51 17.35 -28.68
N ALA A 204 -10.20 17.04 -28.66
CA ALA A 204 -9.41 16.87 -29.87
C ALA A 204 -9.99 15.75 -30.75
N ILE A 205 -10.37 14.62 -30.15
CA ILE A 205 -10.97 13.50 -30.88
C ILE A 205 -12.39 13.85 -31.33
N ARG A 206 -13.23 14.38 -30.44
CA ARG A 206 -14.64 14.68 -30.76
C ARG A 206 -14.82 15.78 -31.82
N ASN A 207 -13.91 16.74 -31.89
CA ASN A 207 -13.94 17.84 -32.87
C ASN A 207 -13.30 17.46 -34.21
N ASP A 208 -12.67 16.31 -34.35
CA ASP A 208 -12.15 15.84 -35.63
C ASP A 208 -13.33 15.38 -36.52
N PRO A 209 -13.56 16.00 -37.70
CA PRO A 209 -14.66 15.65 -38.58
C PRO A 209 -14.67 14.18 -39.03
N GLU A 210 -13.49 13.55 -39.09
CA GLU A 210 -13.39 12.13 -39.49
C GLU A 210 -13.84 11.18 -38.38
N TRP A 211 -13.96 11.61 -37.11
CA TRP A 211 -14.45 10.78 -36.02
C TRP A 211 -15.92 10.35 -36.18
N LYS A 212 -16.76 11.17 -36.79
CA LYS A 212 -18.17 10.85 -37.18
C LYS A 212 -18.98 10.24 -36.03
N ASN A 213 -18.89 10.81 -34.83
CA ASN A 213 -19.56 10.32 -33.63
C ASN A 213 -19.23 8.85 -33.31
N GLY A 214 -17.99 8.45 -33.57
CA GLY A 214 -17.49 7.10 -33.30
C GLY A 214 -17.67 6.10 -34.45
N GLU A 215 -18.36 6.48 -35.55
CA GLU A 215 -18.63 5.61 -36.71
C GLU A 215 -17.66 5.86 -37.88
N TYR A 216 -16.39 6.17 -37.56
CA TYR A 216 -15.37 6.45 -38.56
C TYR A 216 -14.92 5.18 -39.31
N THR A 217 -14.54 5.35 -40.58
CA THR A 217 -13.92 4.32 -41.40
C THR A 217 -12.43 4.58 -41.64
N LYS A 218 -12.01 5.82 -41.47
CA LYS A 218 -10.62 6.25 -41.42
C LYS A 218 -10.34 6.84 -40.04
N PRO A 219 -9.22 6.57 -39.43
CA PRO A 219 -8.88 7.17 -38.15
C PRO A 219 -8.98 8.70 -38.20
N PRO A 220 -9.49 9.34 -37.13
CA PRO A 220 -9.49 10.81 -37.01
C PRO A 220 -8.06 11.27 -36.63
N GLU A 221 -7.18 11.31 -37.64
CA GLU A 221 -5.73 11.48 -37.45
C GLU A 221 -5.37 12.79 -36.75
N GLN A 222 -6.04 13.91 -37.08
CA GLN A 222 -5.70 15.19 -36.48
C GLN A 222 -6.09 15.22 -34.98
N GLY A 223 -7.25 14.68 -34.65
CA GLY A 223 -7.69 14.53 -33.26
C GLY A 223 -6.77 13.63 -32.44
N LEU A 224 -6.40 12.47 -32.97
CA LEU A 224 -5.49 11.51 -32.33
C LEU A 224 -4.09 12.11 -32.12
N ILE A 225 -3.55 12.84 -33.10
CA ILE A 225 -2.25 13.49 -32.98
C ILE A 225 -2.29 14.57 -31.88
N ALA A 226 -3.30 15.43 -31.89
CA ALA A 226 -3.43 16.48 -30.86
C ALA A 226 -3.61 15.88 -29.46
N ALA A 227 -4.43 14.83 -29.34
CA ALA A 227 -4.61 14.08 -28.10
C ALA A 227 -3.28 13.47 -27.58
N GLN A 228 -2.51 12.87 -28.47
CA GLN A 228 -1.21 12.27 -28.11
C GLN A 228 -0.18 13.34 -27.69
N TYR A 229 -0.19 14.51 -28.29
CA TYR A 229 0.70 15.62 -27.90
C TYR A 229 0.38 16.10 -26.48
N ALA A 230 -0.91 16.29 -26.16
CA ALA A 230 -1.34 16.69 -24.83
C ALA A 230 -0.94 15.63 -23.77
N LEU A 231 -1.19 14.36 -24.06
CA LEU A 231 -0.84 13.25 -23.17
C LEU A 231 0.67 13.17 -22.92
N TRP A 232 1.47 13.24 -23.99
CA TRP A 232 2.91 13.11 -23.89
C TRP A 232 3.54 14.24 -23.11
N MET A 233 3.13 15.48 -23.34
CA MET A 233 3.65 16.64 -22.60
C MET A 233 3.36 16.54 -21.11
N MET A 234 2.17 16.05 -20.71
CA MET A 234 1.79 15.93 -19.31
C MET A 234 2.45 14.76 -18.58
N THR A 235 2.79 13.69 -19.31
CA THR A 235 3.31 12.47 -18.67
C THR A 235 4.82 12.34 -18.74
N SER A 236 5.51 13.20 -19.50
CA SER A 236 6.97 13.16 -19.64
C SER A 236 7.70 14.03 -18.60
N SER A 237 8.99 13.75 -18.41
CA SER A 237 9.88 14.54 -17.57
C SER A 237 10.68 15.55 -18.40
N ALA A 238 10.63 16.83 -18.03
CA ALA A 238 11.39 17.89 -18.68
C ALA A 238 12.91 17.58 -18.69
N LEU A 239 13.44 17.07 -17.57
CA LEU A 239 14.83 16.68 -17.43
C LEU A 239 15.22 15.59 -18.43
N GLN A 240 14.39 14.55 -18.56
CA GLN A 240 14.67 13.43 -19.47
C GLN A 240 14.51 13.83 -20.94
N LEU A 241 13.48 14.64 -21.25
CA LEU A 241 13.29 15.15 -22.59
C LEU A 241 14.49 15.99 -23.06
N HIS A 242 15.02 16.85 -22.19
CA HIS A 242 16.23 17.64 -22.52
C HIS A 242 17.46 16.76 -22.74
N LYS A 243 17.63 15.68 -21.95
CA LYS A 243 18.74 14.73 -22.12
C LYS A 243 18.64 13.93 -23.42
N THR A 244 17.46 13.48 -23.77
CA THR A 244 17.25 12.63 -24.95
C THR A 244 17.15 13.44 -26.24
N ASN A 245 16.65 14.68 -26.16
CA ASN A 245 16.42 15.56 -27.30
C ASN A 245 17.10 16.93 -27.12
N PRO A 246 18.45 16.99 -27.01
CA PRO A 246 19.19 18.21 -26.67
C PRO A 246 19.36 19.18 -27.85
N THR A 247 18.86 18.86 -29.05
CA THR A 247 18.93 19.72 -30.25
C THR A 247 17.57 19.88 -30.92
N HIS A 248 17.40 20.94 -31.73
CA HIS A 248 16.17 21.15 -32.51
C HIS A 248 15.79 19.91 -33.33
N GLU A 249 16.74 19.35 -34.09
CA GLU A 249 16.52 18.19 -34.94
C GLU A 249 16.01 16.96 -34.16
N LYS A 250 16.59 16.70 -32.98
CA LYS A 250 16.15 15.57 -32.13
C LYS A 250 14.79 15.82 -31.55
N ALA A 251 14.48 17.04 -31.13
CA ALA A 251 13.17 17.39 -30.60
C ALA A 251 12.09 17.26 -31.68
N ASP A 252 12.35 17.78 -32.90
CA ASP A 252 11.42 17.67 -34.03
C ASP A 252 11.20 16.20 -34.44
N ALA A 253 12.29 15.39 -34.45
CA ALA A 253 12.18 13.96 -34.74
C ALA A 253 11.35 13.21 -33.68
N ALA A 254 11.46 13.59 -32.40
CA ALA A 254 10.66 13.00 -31.32
C ALA A 254 9.16 13.31 -31.52
N VAL A 255 8.80 14.55 -31.91
CA VAL A 255 7.42 14.93 -32.23
C VAL A 255 6.91 14.18 -33.45
N ALA A 256 7.72 14.02 -34.50
CA ALA A 256 7.34 13.22 -35.67
C ALA A 256 7.06 11.75 -35.30
N ALA A 257 7.88 11.14 -34.43
CA ALA A 257 7.68 9.77 -33.95
C ALA A 257 6.39 9.62 -33.12
N LEU A 258 5.97 10.65 -32.39
CA LEU A 258 4.67 10.66 -31.68
C LEU A 258 3.49 10.61 -32.66
N ARG A 259 3.57 11.37 -33.75
CA ARG A 259 2.55 11.36 -34.80
C ARG A 259 2.36 9.96 -35.39
N GLU A 260 3.44 9.28 -35.73
CA GLU A 260 3.43 7.91 -36.26
C GLU A 260 2.74 6.91 -35.30
N ARG A 261 2.86 7.16 -34.01
CA ARG A 261 2.27 6.33 -32.94
C ARG A 261 0.80 6.63 -32.73
N ALA A 262 0.42 7.91 -32.74
CA ALA A 262 -0.93 8.40 -32.50
C ALA A 262 -1.95 7.78 -33.47
N ILE A 263 -1.62 7.72 -34.75
CA ILE A 263 -2.54 7.22 -35.80
C ILE A 263 -2.80 5.71 -35.74
N ARG A 264 -2.08 4.97 -34.88
CA ARG A 264 -2.30 3.51 -34.66
C ARG A 264 -3.25 3.24 -33.51
N THR A 265 -3.63 4.26 -32.74
CA THR A 265 -4.57 4.15 -31.62
C THR A 265 -6.00 4.20 -32.12
N ASP A 266 -6.88 3.34 -31.59
CA ASP A 266 -8.31 3.47 -31.85
C ASP A 266 -8.85 4.69 -31.10
N ALA A 267 -9.60 5.54 -31.80
CA ALA A 267 -10.07 6.80 -31.26
C ALA A 267 -11.21 6.61 -30.23
N ASN A 268 -12.06 5.60 -30.42
CA ASN A 268 -13.12 5.32 -29.46
C ASN A 268 -12.55 4.71 -28.18
N ASP A 269 -11.60 3.77 -28.28
CA ASP A 269 -10.92 3.22 -27.10
C ASP A 269 -10.26 4.37 -26.31
N MET A 270 -9.50 5.25 -26.99
CA MET A 270 -8.87 6.40 -26.34
C MET A 270 -9.86 7.34 -25.68
N LEU A 271 -10.97 7.64 -26.35
CA LEU A 271 -12.03 8.51 -25.83
C LEU A 271 -12.61 7.92 -24.53
N TYR A 272 -13.02 6.64 -24.57
CA TYR A 272 -13.69 5.97 -23.46
C TYR A 272 -12.81 5.89 -22.21
N TYR A 273 -11.52 5.50 -22.31
CA TYR A 273 -10.71 5.42 -21.11
C TYR A 273 -10.28 6.78 -20.53
N PHE A 274 -10.35 7.89 -21.31
CA PHE A 274 -10.23 9.21 -20.71
C PHE A 274 -11.54 9.69 -20.09
N GLU A 275 -12.69 9.33 -20.64
CA GLU A 275 -14.00 9.65 -20.09
C GLU A 275 -14.30 8.88 -18.81
N ALA A 276 -13.86 7.62 -18.70
CA ALA A 276 -14.01 6.78 -17.50
C ALA A 276 -13.46 7.42 -16.21
N SER A 277 -12.58 8.41 -16.34
CA SER A 277 -12.01 9.13 -15.20
C SER A 277 -12.83 10.33 -14.72
N THR A 278 -13.99 10.58 -15.32
CA THR A 278 -14.73 11.84 -15.09
C THR A 278 -15.28 11.94 -13.68
N ASP A 279 -15.75 10.83 -13.13
CA ASP A 279 -16.42 10.76 -11.83
C ASP A 279 -15.49 10.21 -10.71
N TYR A 280 -14.20 10.11 -11.00
CA TYR A 280 -13.23 9.66 -10.00
C TYR A 280 -13.08 10.66 -8.86
N ASP A 281 -13.50 10.27 -7.66
CA ASP A 281 -13.23 10.96 -6.39
C ASP A 281 -13.33 9.99 -5.20
N PRO A 282 -12.22 9.37 -4.78
CA PRO A 282 -12.23 8.51 -3.60
C PRO A 282 -12.15 9.29 -2.28
N SER A 283 -12.04 10.62 -2.31
CA SER A 283 -11.85 11.39 -1.09
C SER A 283 -12.93 11.20 -0.01
N PRO A 284 -14.21 10.90 -0.33
CA PRO A 284 -15.22 10.67 0.72
C PRO A 284 -15.03 9.38 1.54
N GLY A 285 -14.23 8.43 1.07
CA GLY A 285 -14.11 7.11 1.65
C GLY A 285 -12.76 6.74 2.23
N LEU A 286 -11.79 7.65 2.26
CA LEU A 286 -10.39 7.34 2.66
C LEU A 286 -10.25 6.74 4.07
N GLU A 287 -11.11 7.12 5.00
CA GLU A 287 -11.12 6.58 6.37
C GLU A 287 -11.60 5.12 6.45
N LYS A 288 -12.20 4.58 5.37
CA LYS A 288 -12.63 3.17 5.29
C LYS A 288 -11.46 2.23 5.00
N ILE A 289 -10.36 2.75 4.44
CA ILE A 289 -9.19 1.96 4.08
C ILE A 289 -8.52 1.45 5.36
N LYS A 290 -8.52 0.13 5.55
CA LYS A 290 -8.02 -0.51 6.78
C LYS A 290 -6.57 -0.98 6.67
N ALA A 291 -6.19 -1.48 5.49
CA ALA A 291 -4.86 -2.02 5.24
C ALA A 291 -3.80 -0.91 5.18
N PRO A 292 -2.54 -1.18 5.56
CA PRO A 292 -1.41 -0.30 5.32
C PRO A 292 -1.35 0.14 3.85
N LEU A 293 -1.19 1.45 3.63
CA LEU A 293 -1.17 2.05 2.30
C LEU A 293 0.04 2.97 2.12
N TYR A 294 0.88 2.69 1.11
CA TYR A 294 1.99 3.55 0.73
C TYR A 294 1.73 4.18 -0.64
N ALA A 295 1.38 5.47 -0.63
CA ALA A 295 1.23 6.27 -1.85
C ALA A 295 2.59 6.81 -2.29
N VAL A 296 3.04 6.48 -3.51
CA VAL A 296 4.36 6.86 -4.01
C VAL A 296 4.23 7.70 -5.27
N ASN A 297 4.70 8.94 -5.23
CA ASN A 297 4.74 9.85 -6.37
C ASN A 297 6.16 10.40 -6.57
N SER A 298 6.43 10.92 -7.77
CA SER A 298 7.69 11.57 -8.12
C SER A 298 7.55 13.08 -8.09
N ALA A 299 8.57 13.79 -7.62
CA ALA A 299 8.57 15.24 -7.53
C ALA A 299 8.58 15.95 -8.90
N ASP A 300 8.91 15.23 -9.98
CA ASP A 300 8.85 15.72 -11.36
C ASP A 300 7.59 15.24 -12.11
N ASP A 301 6.56 14.75 -11.40
CA ASP A 301 5.27 14.34 -11.99
C ASP A 301 4.36 15.54 -12.24
N GLU A 302 4.18 15.90 -13.49
CA GLU A 302 3.33 17.02 -13.91
C GLU A 302 1.82 16.69 -13.91
N VAL A 303 1.45 15.40 -13.81
CA VAL A 303 0.06 14.95 -13.67
C VAL A 303 -0.43 15.09 -12.23
N ASN A 304 0.44 14.77 -11.27
CA ASN A 304 0.18 14.87 -9.83
C ASN A 304 1.26 15.72 -9.15
N PRO A 305 1.33 17.02 -9.43
CA PRO A 305 2.41 17.87 -8.97
C PRO A 305 2.37 18.04 -7.44
N PRO A 306 3.50 17.84 -6.75
CA PRO A 306 3.55 17.83 -5.28
C PRO A 306 3.26 19.20 -4.66
N GLU A 307 3.49 20.29 -5.38
CA GLU A 307 3.22 21.65 -4.90
C GLU A 307 1.74 21.93 -4.59
N LEU A 308 0.82 21.05 -5.02
CA LEU A 308 -0.59 21.14 -4.66
C LEU A 308 -0.88 20.67 -3.22
N GLY A 309 0.08 19.99 -2.57
CA GLY A 309 -0.04 19.50 -1.19
C GLY A 309 -1.20 18.51 -0.97
N ILE A 310 -1.71 17.89 -2.05
CA ILE A 310 -2.91 17.02 -1.98
C ILE A 310 -2.59 15.77 -1.16
N LEU A 311 -1.56 15.03 -1.54
CA LEU A 311 -1.22 13.77 -0.86
C LEU A 311 -0.76 14.00 0.59
N GLU A 312 -0.03 15.07 0.88
CA GLU A 312 0.37 15.42 2.25
C GLU A 312 -0.83 15.68 3.17
N ARG A 313 -1.94 16.15 2.60
CA ARG A 313 -3.17 16.42 3.32
C ARG A 313 -4.03 15.18 3.46
N GLU A 314 -4.33 14.52 2.33
CA GLU A 314 -5.32 13.44 2.28
C GLU A 314 -4.81 12.13 2.88
N ILE A 315 -3.51 11.84 2.79
CA ILE A 315 -2.95 10.60 3.36
C ILE A 315 -3.16 10.48 4.88
N LYS A 316 -3.30 11.62 5.57
CA LYS A 316 -3.55 11.67 7.03
C LYS A 316 -4.93 11.14 7.41
N ARG A 317 -5.83 10.99 6.44
CA ARG A 317 -7.17 10.44 6.61
C ARG A 317 -7.19 8.92 6.49
N VAL A 318 -6.14 8.33 5.93
CA VAL A 318 -5.97 6.87 5.86
C VAL A 318 -5.31 6.40 7.15
N PRO A 319 -5.94 5.54 7.96
CA PRO A 319 -5.43 5.16 9.30
C PRO A 319 -3.98 4.67 9.31
N HIS A 320 -3.58 3.89 8.32
CA HIS A 320 -2.23 3.34 8.14
C HIS A 320 -1.61 3.82 6.82
N GLY A 321 -1.87 5.10 6.48
CA GLY A 321 -1.41 5.73 5.25
C GLY A 321 -0.04 6.39 5.39
N ARG A 322 0.83 6.17 4.37
CA ARG A 322 2.12 6.86 4.25
C ARG A 322 2.29 7.41 2.84
N TYR A 323 2.68 8.68 2.73
CA TYR A 323 3.07 9.31 1.48
C TYR A 323 4.58 9.31 1.32
N ILE A 324 5.04 8.89 0.15
CA ILE A 324 6.44 8.89 -0.28
C ILE A 324 6.58 9.77 -1.51
N LEU A 325 7.30 10.88 -1.39
CA LEU A 325 7.67 11.73 -2.50
C LEU A 325 9.10 11.43 -2.91
N LEU A 326 9.26 10.82 -4.10
CA LEU A 326 10.56 10.55 -4.69
C LEU A 326 11.18 11.85 -5.23
N PRO A 327 12.36 12.25 -4.78
CA PRO A 327 13.01 13.47 -5.28
C PRO A 327 13.34 13.34 -6.77
N THR A 328 13.26 14.44 -7.50
CA THR A 328 13.71 14.52 -8.90
C THR A 328 15.18 14.09 -9.01
N SER A 329 15.46 13.19 -9.94
CA SER A 329 16.80 12.63 -10.13
C SER A 329 17.03 12.22 -11.60
N ASP A 330 18.23 11.75 -11.90
CA ASP A 330 18.57 11.18 -13.20
C ASP A 330 17.81 9.88 -13.50
N GLU A 331 17.24 9.24 -12.47
CA GLU A 331 16.48 8.01 -12.58
C GLU A 331 14.98 8.23 -12.69
N THR A 332 14.44 9.40 -12.29
CA THR A 332 13.01 9.71 -12.42
C THR A 332 12.63 10.04 -13.87
N ARG A 333 11.36 9.87 -14.21
CA ARG A 333 10.79 10.00 -15.56
C ARG A 333 9.47 10.78 -15.56
N GLY A 334 9.33 11.75 -14.63
CA GLY A 334 8.05 12.43 -14.45
C GLY A 334 6.97 11.44 -14.02
N HIS A 335 5.79 11.54 -14.63
CA HIS A 335 4.71 10.59 -14.37
C HIS A 335 5.14 9.13 -14.60
N GLY A 336 5.97 8.87 -15.61
CA GLY A 336 6.50 7.55 -15.94
C GLY A 336 7.43 6.91 -14.90
N THR A 337 7.78 7.60 -13.80
CA THR A 337 8.60 7.04 -12.71
C THR A 337 7.94 5.81 -12.07
N HIS A 338 6.59 5.74 -12.05
CA HIS A 338 5.85 4.58 -11.57
C HIS A 338 6.23 3.26 -12.26
N SER A 339 6.68 3.29 -13.52
CA SER A 339 7.10 2.10 -14.27
C SER A 339 8.56 1.68 -14.03
N ARG A 340 9.24 2.29 -13.06
CA ARG A 340 10.65 2.03 -12.73
C ARG A 340 10.84 1.55 -11.28
N PRO A 341 10.55 0.28 -10.98
CA PRO A 341 10.67 -0.28 -9.63
C PRO A 341 12.03 -0.05 -8.98
N VAL A 342 13.10 0.01 -9.75
CA VAL A 342 14.45 0.28 -9.24
C VAL A 342 14.51 1.56 -8.38
N VAL A 343 13.61 2.52 -8.60
CA VAL A 343 13.57 3.80 -7.86
C VAL A 343 12.75 3.70 -6.57
N TRP A 344 11.74 2.81 -6.52
CA TRP A 344 10.76 2.78 -5.43
C TRP A 344 10.55 1.41 -4.78
N LYS A 345 11.11 0.31 -5.30
CA LYS A 345 10.84 -1.04 -4.76
C LYS A 345 11.22 -1.24 -3.30
N GLN A 346 12.15 -0.43 -2.74
CA GLN A 346 12.44 -0.47 -1.31
C GLN A 346 11.22 -0.15 -0.45
N TYR A 347 10.34 0.76 -0.91
CA TYR A 347 9.11 1.10 -0.20
C TYR A 347 8.06 0.00 -0.30
N LEU A 348 8.05 -0.78 -1.38
CA LEU A 348 7.24 -2.00 -1.46
C LEU A 348 7.72 -3.03 -0.43
N ILE A 349 9.03 -3.23 -0.29
CA ILE A 349 9.59 -4.14 0.73
C ILE A 349 9.23 -3.67 2.15
N GLU A 350 9.29 -2.36 2.41
CA GLU A 350 8.87 -1.78 3.70
C GLU A 350 7.37 -2.02 3.95
N LEU A 351 6.51 -1.75 2.95
CA LEU A 351 5.07 -1.95 3.03
C LEU A 351 4.70 -3.41 3.31
N LEU A 352 5.30 -4.36 2.59
CA LEU A 352 5.05 -5.79 2.79
C LEU A 352 5.42 -6.24 4.21
N LYS A 353 6.54 -5.76 4.76
CA LYS A 353 6.93 -6.03 6.15
C LYS A 353 5.97 -5.39 7.17
N GLU A 354 5.47 -4.19 6.88
CA GLU A 354 4.50 -3.53 7.75
C GLU A 354 3.16 -4.26 7.73
N SER A 355 2.69 -4.69 6.56
CA SER A 355 1.44 -5.41 6.45
C SER A 355 1.48 -6.81 7.09
N ASP A 356 2.63 -7.52 7.05
CA ASP A 356 2.82 -8.77 7.81
C ASP A 356 2.65 -8.54 9.32
N ARG A 357 3.23 -7.45 9.83
CA ARG A 357 3.09 -7.08 11.23
C ARG A 357 1.65 -6.71 11.57
N HIS A 358 0.99 -5.94 10.70
CA HIS A 358 -0.41 -5.53 10.90
C HIS A 358 -1.35 -6.75 10.88
N ALA A 359 -1.19 -7.65 9.90
CA ALA A 359 -1.96 -8.89 9.82
C ALA A 359 -1.75 -9.78 11.08
N ALA A 360 -0.50 -9.88 11.55
CA ALA A 360 -0.19 -10.60 12.78
C ALA A 360 -0.87 -9.97 14.01
N LEU A 361 -0.92 -8.64 14.12
CA LEU A 361 -1.58 -7.95 15.21
C LEU A 361 -3.09 -8.22 15.26
N LEU A 362 -3.72 -8.44 14.11
CA LEU A 362 -5.15 -8.79 14.00
C LEU A 362 -5.41 -10.30 14.10
N ASN A 363 -4.38 -11.14 14.06
CA ASN A 363 -4.49 -12.59 14.14
C ASN A 363 -3.47 -13.20 15.13
N PRO A 364 -3.85 -13.49 16.39
CA PRO A 364 -2.95 -14.08 17.39
C PRO A 364 -2.40 -15.47 17.03
N ARG A 365 -2.92 -16.11 15.99
CA ARG A 365 -2.46 -17.42 15.49
C ARG A 365 -1.60 -17.31 14.23
N HIS A 366 -1.27 -16.10 13.79
CA HIS A 366 -0.43 -15.86 12.63
C HIS A 366 0.97 -16.49 12.85
N GLU A 367 1.59 -17.01 11.80
CA GLU A 367 2.93 -17.64 11.86
C GLU A 367 4.03 -16.71 12.38
N PHE A 368 3.85 -15.40 12.25
CA PHE A 368 4.74 -14.38 12.81
C PHE A 368 5.08 -14.64 14.29
N TRP A 369 4.14 -15.20 15.06
CA TRP A 369 4.28 -15.46 16.50
C TRP A 369 5.10 -16.71 16.84
N ALA A 370 5.44 -17.52 15.85
CA ALA A 370 6.22 -18.76 16.06
C ALA A 370 7.70 -18.52 16.38
N GLN A 371 8.18 -17.28 16.26
CA GLN A 371 9.58 -16.99 16.51
C GLN A 371 9.92 -17.03 18.01
N SER A 372 10.94 -17.81 18.36
CA SER A 372 11.44 -17.92 19.71
C SER A 372 12.19 -16.65 20.14
N ALA A 373 11.94 -16.20 21.36
CA ALA A 373 12.73 -15.12 21.96
C ALA A 373 14.16 -15.58 22.29
N PRO A 374 15.18 -14.71 22.18
CA PRO A 374 16.52 -14.96 22.70
C PRO A 374 16.51 -15.25 24.22
N GLU A 375 17.58 -15.79 24.73
CA GLU A 375 17.74 -16.04 26.19
C GLU A 375 17.75 -14.73 27.00
N ALA A 376 18.41 -13.71 26.45
CA ALA A 376 18.39 -12.34 26.95
C ALA A 376 18.39 -11.38 25.77
N PHE A 377 17.70 -10.27 25.92
CA PHE A 377 17.65 -9.22 24.89
C PHE A 377 17.32 -7.85 25.51
N HIS A 378 17.62 -6.80 24.78
CA HIS A 378 17.30 -5.44 25.17
C HIS A 378 16.19 -4.88 24.31
N VAL A 379 15.29 -4.12 24.91
CA VAL A 379 14.25 -3.37 24.21
C VAL A 379 14.39 -1.90 24.53
N LYS A 380 14.58 -1.09 23.49
CA LYS A 380 14.57 0.37 23.58
C LYS A 380 13.15 0.86 23.44
N LEU A 381 12.69 1.67 24.39
CA LEU A 381 11.40 2.33 24.37
C LEU A 381 11.62 3.85 24.21
N ALA A 382 11.17 4.39 23.07
CA ALA A 382 11.17 5.83 22.81
C ALA A 382 9.85 6.44 23.31
N THR A 383 9.91 7.45 24.16
CA THR A 383 8.72 8.09 24.75
C THR A 383 8.73 9.59 24.59
N THR A 384 7.62 10.25 24.92
CA THR A 384 7.52 11.71 24.98
C THR A 384 8.43 12.38 26.02
N GLN A 385 8.94 11.60 27.00
CA GLN A 385 9.88 12.06 28.03
C GLN A 385 11.35 11.73 27.72
N GLY A 386 11.61 11.02 26.60
CA GLY A 386 12.91 10.50 26.20
C GLY A 386 12.92 8.98 26.08
N ASP A 387 14.10 8.40 25.97
CA ASP A 387 14.29 6.96 25.76
C ASP A 387 14.71 6.25 27.05
N PHE A 388 14.27 5.01 27.22
CA PHE A 388 14.77 4.10 28.23
C PHE A 388 14.90 2.68 27.68
N THR A 389 15.70 1.84 28.32
CA THR A 389 15.97 0.46 27.87
C THR A 389 15.55 -0.55 28.95
N ILE A 390 14.83 -1.59 28.53
CA ILE A 390 14.50 -2.77 29.34
C ILE A 390 15.41 -3.92 28.91
N GLU A 391 16.17 -4.49 29.84
CA GLU A 391 16.84 -5.79 29.71
C GLU A 391 15.83 -6.88 30.07
N VAL A 392 15.62 -7.84 29.17
CA VAL A 392 14.68 -8.95 29.34
C VAL A 392 15.45 -10.26 29.49
N HIS A 393 15.01 -11.11 30.43
CA HIS A 393 15.58 -12.40 30.73
C HIS A 393 14.53 -13.49 30.58
N ARG A 394 14.70 -14.39 29.58
CA ARG A 394 13.74 -15.46 29.34
C ARG A 394 13.65 -16.47 30.47
N ASP A 395 14.74 -16.73 31.17
CA ASP A 395 14.78 -17.62 32.32
C ASP A 395 14.03 -17.10 33.56
N TRP A 396 13.79 -15.78 33.66
CA TRP A 396 13.00 -15.21 34.76
C TRP A 396 11.51 -15.52 34.61
N ALA A 397 10.97 -15.38 33.40
CA ALA A 397 9.57 -15.64 33.06
C ALA A 397 9.45 -16.01 31.57
N PRO A 398 9.66 -17.29 31.21
CA PRO A 398 9.79 -17.72 29.81
C PRO A 398 8.66 -17.35 28.90
N LEU A 399 7.39 -17.51 29.35
CA LEU A 399 6.22 -17.22 28.56
C LEU A 399 6.01 -15.71 28.41
N GLY A 400 6.20 -14.95 29.50
CA GLY A 400 6.10 -13.49 29.49
C GLY A 400 7.16 -12.86 28.60
N ALA A 401 8.43 -13.28 28.70
CA ALA A 401 9.51 -12.79 27.87
C ALA A 401 9.27 -13.08 26.38
N ALA A 402 8.82 -14.28 26.02
CA ALA A 402 8.51 -14.66 24.63
C ALA A 402 7.34 -13.83 24.07
N ARG A 403 6.26 -13.62 24.85
CA ARG A 403 5.14 -12.76 24.47
C ARG A 403 5.59 -11.32 24.25
N PHE A 404 6.37 -10.76 25.17
CA PHE A 404 6.87 -9.38 25.06
C PHE A 404 7.76 -9.20 23.84
N TYR A 405 8.71 -10.13 23.60
CA TYR A 405 9.58 -10.12 22.42
C TYR A 405 8.78 -10.01 21.11
N ASN A 406 7.81 -10.89 20.94
CA ASN A 406 7.02 -10.95 19.72
C ASN A 406 6.08 -9.74 19.56
N LEU A 407 5.46 -9.25 20.64
CA LEU A 407 4.63 -8.04 20.60
C LEU A 407 5.45 -6.80 20.26
N VAL A 408 6.68 -6.66 20.77
CA VAL A 408 7.60 -5.58 20.40
C VAL A 408 7.95 -5.66 18.90
N ARG A 409 8.29 -6.84 18.40
CA ARG A 409 8.61 -7.04 16.97
C ARG A 409 7.44 -6.71 16.04
N ALA A 410 6.22 -6.97 16.48
CA ALA A 410 5.01 -6.63 15.74
C ALA A 410 4.64 -5.14 15.80
N GLY A 411 5.28 -4.35 16.67
CA GLY A 411 4.92 -2.96 16.89
C GLY A 411 3.66 -2.77 17.76
N PHE A 412 3.24 -3.80 18.50
CA PHE A 412 2.03 -3.76 19.33
C PHE A 412 1.99 -2.58 20.31
N TYR A 413 3.14 -2.22 20.86
CA TYR A 413 3.28 -1.15 21.85
C TYR A 413 3.47 0.23 21.21
N ASP A 414 3.70 0.32 19.91
CA ASP A 414 3.96 1.58 19.23
C ASP A 414 2.76 2.51 19.32
N ASN A 415 3.04 3.81 19.53
CA ASN A 415 2.04 4.85 19.70
C ASN A 415 1.01 4.55 20.82
N SER A 416 1.34 3.74 21.83
CA SER A 416 0.47 3.48 22.98
C SER A 416 0.62 4.55 24.07
N ARG A 417 -0.14 4.45 25.17
CA ARG A 417 -0.14 5.40 26.29
C ARG A 417 0.24 4.72 27.59
N PHE A 418 0.97 5.46 28.46
CA PHE A 418 1.14 5.10 29.87
C PHE A 418 -0.15 5.47 30.61
N TYR A 419 -1.20 4.69 30.43
CA TYR A 419 -2.56 5.01 30.89
C TYR A 419 -2.75 4.93 32.40
N ARG A 420 -1.82 4.36 33.15
CA ARG A 420 -1.86 4.26 34.63
C ARG A 420 -0.47 4.45 35.20
N VAL A 421 -0.15 5.67 35.61
CA VAL A 421 1.08 5.99 36.31
C VAL A 421 0.72 6.43 37.74
N VAL A 422 1.02 5.58 38.72
CA VAL A 422 0.77 5.85 40.14
C VAL A 422 2.12 6.13 40.79
N PRO A 423 2.39 7.39 41.18
CA PRO A 423 3.67 7.77 41.78
C PRO A 423 4.02 6.91 42.98
N ASN A 424 5.27 6.54 43.13
CA ASN A 424 5.76 5.63 44.16
C ASN A 424 5.04 4.26 44.20
N TYR A 425 4.54 3.79 43.05
CA TYR A 425 3.98 2.46 42.93
C TYR A 425 4.37 1.82 41.58
N ILE A 426 3.63 2.12 40.48
CA ILE A 426 3.89 1.53 39.16
C ILE A 426 3.66 2.53 38.02
N ALA A 427 4.28 2.25 36.86
CA ALA A 427 3.91 2.82 35.56
C ALA A 427 3.44 1.69 34.63
N GLN A 428 2.16 1.68 34.25
CA GLN A 428 1.50 0.62 33.50
C GLN A 428 1.10 1.08 32.10
N PHE A 429 1.37 0.22 31.12
CA PHE A 429 1.02 0.39 29.69
C PHE A 429 0.72 -0.96 29.04
N GLY A 430 0.48 -1.02 27.72
CA GLY A 430 0.32 -2.28 26.99
C GLY A 430 -1.13 -2.62 26.63
N ILE A 431 -1.98 -1.61 26.51
CA ILE A 431 -3.21 -1.68 25.69
C ILE A 431 -2.85 -1.03 24.36
N ALA A 432 -3.11 -1.71 23.24
CA ALA A 432 -2.84 -1.17 21.92
C ALA A 432 -3.64 0.12 21.69
N GLY A 433 -3.03 1.08 20.99
CA GLY A 433 -3.69 2.34 20.67
C GLY A 433 -4.82 2.20 19.64
N ASP A 434 -4.76 1.15 18.81
CA ASP A 434 -5.80 0.76 17.87
C ASP A 434 -6.84 -0.13 18.58
N PRO A 435 -8.14 0.27 18.61
CA PRO A 435 -9.20 -0.52 19.22
C PRO A 435 -9.38 -1.91 18.62
N ALA A 436 -9.18 -2.10 17.32
CA ALA A 436 -9.31 -3.40 16.66
C ALA A 436 -8.27 -4.38 17.19
N VAL A 437 -7.01 -3.96 17.24
CA VAL A 437 -5.91 -4.73 17.83
C VAL A 437 -6.16 -4.97 19.33
N ALA A 438 -6.55 -3.92 20.07
CA ALA A 438 -6.82 -4.02 21.50
C ALA A 438 -7.93 -5.05 21.80
N ALA A 439 -9.01 -5.08 21.01
CA ALA A 439 -10.11 -6.04 21.15
C ALA A 439 -9.65 -7.48 20.97
N VAL A 440 -8.84 -7.76 19.94
CA VAL A 440 -8.28 -9.10 19.66
C VAL A 440 -7.44 -9.58 20.84
N TRP A 441 -6.50 -8.77 21.30
CA TRP A 441 -5.54 -9.18 22.35
C TRP A 441 -6.09 -9.14 23.77
N ARG A 442 -7.25 -8.55 23.99
CA ARG A 442 -7.91 -8.50 25.32
C ARG A 442 -8.20 -9.89 25.89
N SER A 443 -8.52 -10.86 25.04
CA SER A 443 -8.87 -12.23 25.41
C SER A 443 -7.70 -13.23 25.32
N GLU A 444 -6.58 -12.84 24.73
CA GLU A 444 -5.44 -13.72 24.50
C GLU A 444 -4.59 -13.90 25.77
N SER A 445 -5.13 -14.67 26.70
CA SER A 445 -4.47 -14.93 27.98
C SER A 445 -3.23 -15.79 27.85
N LEU A 446 -2.30 -15.59 28.79
CA LEU A 446 -1.04 -16.31 28.93
C LEU A 446 -1.00 -17.03 30.28
N ALA A 447 -0.59 -18.28 30.27
CA ALA A 447 -0.37 -19.05 31.50
C ALA A 447 0.68 -18.38 32.39
N ASP A 448 0.60 -18.60 33.70
CA ASP A 448 1.53 -17.97 34.64
C ASP A 448 2.93 -18.57 34.53
N ASP A 449 3.93 -17.70 34.60
CA ASP A 449 5.33 -18.09 34.82
C ASP A 449 5.59 -18.19 36.33
N PRO A 450 6.54 -19.03 36.76
CA PRO A 450 7.04 -19.01 38.16
C PRO A 450 7.60 -17.62 38.49
N ALA A 451 7.23 -17.08 39.65
CA ALA A 451 7.81 -15.83 40.16
C ALA A 451 9.21 -16.10 40.72
N SER A 452 10.21 -16.13 39.86
CA SER A 452 11.61 -16.39 40.21
C SER A 452 12.37 -15.14 40.66
N GLN A 453 11.81 -13.96 40.42
CA GLN A 453 12.40 -12.67 40.77
C GLN A 453 11.44 -11.86 41.64
N HIS A 454 11.98 -10.91 42.39
CA HIS A 454 11.22 -10.00 43.25
C HIS A 454 10.77 -8.76 42.50
N ASN A 455 9.60 -8.26 42.86
CA ASN A 455 9.05 -6.99 42.35
C ASN A 455 9.75 -5.77 43.02
N VAL A 456 11.06 -5.66 42.83
CA VAL A 456 11.84 -4.49 43.29
C VAL A 456 11.78 -3.35 42.28
N ARG A 457 12.18 -2.15 42.73
CA ARG A 457 12.25 -0.98 41.86
C ARG A 457 13.02 -1.25 40.57
N GLY A 458 12.41 -0.86 39.44
CA GLY A 458 12.97 -1.04 38.10
C GLY A 458 12.61 -2.35 37.41
N THR A 459 12.10 -3.36 38.12
CA THR A 459 11.64 -4.59 37.46
C THR A 459 10.35 -4.40 36.71
N VAL A 460 10.15 -5.21 35.66
CA VAL A 460 9.01 -5.15 34.73
C VAL A 460 8.27 -6.49 34.77
N ALA A 461 6.95 -6.44 34.97
CA ALA A 461 6.10 -7.62 35.06
C ALA A 461 4.77 -7.41 34.33
N TYR A 462 4.07 -8.52 34.01
CA TYR A 462 2.72 -8.44 33.46
C TYR A 462 1.69 -8.09 34.53
N ALA A 463 0.76 -7.21 34.19
CA ALA A 463 -0.45 -7.00 34.97
C ALA A 463 -1.41 -8.17 34.75
N MET A 464 -2.11 -8.58 35.81
CA MET A 464 -3.11 -9.66 35.78
C MET A 464 -4.24 -9.39 36.76
N THR A 465 -5.39 -10.01 36.52
CA THR A 465 -6.56 -9.95 37.41
C THR A 465 -6.74 -11.20 38.27
N GLY A 466 -5.98 -12.24 37.99
CA GLY A 466 -6.00 -13.54 38.66
C GLY A 466 -5.05 -14.52 37.96
N PRO A 467 -4.99 -15.78 38.39
CA PRO A 467 -4.16 -16.79 37.78
C PRO A 467 -4.46 -17.01 36.31
N ASN A 468 -3.40 -17.15 35.48
CA ASN A 468 -3.49 -17.36 34.03
C ASN A 468 -4.29 -16.27 33.28
N ALA A 469 -4.28 -15.03 33.79
CA ALA A 469 -5.04 -13.92 33.22
C ALA A 469 -4.15 -12.80 32.66
N ARG A 470 -2.86 -13.07 32.46
CA ARG A 470 -1.93 -12.15 31.80
C ARG A 470 -2.26 -12.06 30.32
N THR A 471 -2.29 -10.85 29.74
CA THR A 471 -2.49 -10.65 28.30
C THR A 471 -1.32 -9.89 27.67
N THR A 472 -1.44 -8.57 27.53
CA THR A 472 -0.43 -7.70 26.91
C THR A 472 0.03 -6.57 27.81
N GLN A 473 -0.72 -6.32 28.89
CA GLN A 473 -0.46 -5.19 29.78
C GLN A 473 0.73 -5.48 30.69
N ILE A 474 1.66 -4.54 30.76
CA ILE A 474 2.87 -4.64 31.59
C ILE A 474 3.01 -3.39 32.46
N TYR A 475 3.76 -3.52 33.55
CA TYR A 475 4.08 -2.40 34.41
C TYR A 475 5.54 -2.40 34.84
N ILE A 476 6.07 -1.19 35.09
CA ILE A 476 7.40 -0.95 35.69
C ILE A 476 7.18 -0.66 37.16
N ASN A 477 7.93 -1.32 38.04
CA ASN A 477 7.92 -1.05 39.48
C ASN A 477 8.68 0.26 39.77
N LEU A 478 7.99 1.28 40.28
CA LEU A 478 8.60 2.58 40.65
C LEU A 478 9.20 2.59 42.05
N LYS A 479 8.91 1.57 42.84
CA LYS A 479 9.52 1.24 44.14
C LYS A 479 9.58 -0.28 44.33
N ASP A 480 10.08 -0.72 45.49
CA ASP A 480 9.98 -2.12 45.91
C ASP A 480 8.53 -2.44 46.27
N ASN A 481 7.91 -3.33 45.48
CA ASN A 481 6.53 -3.78 45.60
C ASN A 481 6.47 -5.27 45.96
N LEU A 482 7.21 -5.69 46.99
CA LEU A 482 7.34 -7.09 47.39
C LEU A 482 6.00 -7.78 47.71
N GLN A 483 4.95 -7.02 48.03
CA GLN A 483 3.59 -7.54 48.21
C GLN A 483 3.00 -8.13 46.92
N ASN A 484 3.60 -7.92 45.78
CA ASN A 484 3.18 -8.49 44.48
C ASN A 484 3.75 -9.93 44.30
N ASP A 485 4.85 -10.30 44.97
CA ASP A 485 5.51 -11.60 44.80
C ASP A 485 4.57 -12.77 45.16
N PRO A 486 3.92 -12.80 46.33
CA PRO A 486 3.02 -13.89 46.71
C PRO A 486 1.73 -13.91 45.89
N GLN A 487 1.44 -12.86 45.10
CA GLN A 487 0.31 -12.81 44.20
C GLN A 487 0.61 -13.38 42.81
N GLY A 488 1.87 -13.81 42.56
CA GLY A 488 2.28 -14.45 41.31
C GLY A 488 2.67 -13.46 40.18
N PHE A 489 2.91 -12.18 40.49
CA PHE A 489 3.43 -11.24 39.51
C PHE A 489 4.90 -11.53 39.25
N ALA A 490 5.21 -12.23 38.15
CA ALA A 490 6.56 -12.65 37.77
C ALA A 490 7.27 -11.60 36.92
N PRO A 491 8.32 -10.93 37.42
CA PRO A 491 9.16 -10.08 36.61
C PRO A 491 9.85 -10.85 35.49
N PHE A 492 9.88 -10.28 34.28
CA PHE A 492 10.58 -10.86 33.11
C PHE A 492 11.77 -10.01 32.65
N GLY A 493 11.94 -8.82 33.23
CA GLY A 493 13.01 -7.90 32.86
C GLY A 493 13.14 -6.74 33.83
N ARG A 494 14.07 -5.85 33.53
CA ARG A 494 14.33 -4.63 34.33
C ARG A 494 14.78 -3.48 33.46
N VAL A 495 14.52 -2.25 33.92
CA VAL A 495 15.04 -1.03 33.30
C VAL A 495 16.54 -0.91 33.65
N THR A 496 17.40 -0.87 32.63
CA THR A 496 18.86 -0.75 32.77
C THR A 496 19.39 0.63 32.41
N GLU A 497 18.70 1.34 31.52
CA GLU A 497 19.08 2.69 31.09
C GLU A 497 17.87 3.61 31.07
N GLY A 498 18.08 4.92 31.23
CA GLY A 498 17.04 5.93 31.13
C GLY A 498 16.07 5.96 32.32
N TRP A 499 16.47 5.54 33.51
CA TRP A 499 15.60 5.55 34.70
C TRP A 499 14.98 6.93 34.98
N SER A 500 15.74 8.01 34.76
CA SER A 500 15.25 9.38 34.93
C SER A 500 14.10 9.75 33.97
N VAL A 501 13.93 9.04 32.86
CA VAL A 501 12.80 9.16 31.93
C VAL A 501 11.56 8.51 32.55
N VAL A 502 11.72 7.30 33.11
CA VAL A 502 10.63 6.58 33.79
C VAL A 502 10.07 7.40 34.97
N GLU A 503 10.94 8.06 35.74
CA GLU A 503 10.52 8.93 36.85
C GLU A 503 9.75 10.19 36.43
N LYS A 504 9.92 10.65 35.18
CA LYS A 504 9.22 11.82 34.62
C LYS A 504 7.86 11.48 34.04
N LEU A 505 7.51 10.20 33.90
CA LEU A 505 6.20 9.81 33.34
C LEU A 505 5.06 10.45 34.13
N TYR A 506 4.10 11.04 33.42
CA TYR A 506 3.06 11.85 34.03
C TYR A 506 2.08 11.02 34.88
N GLY A 507 2.15 11.21 36.21
CA GLY A 507 1.33 10.52 37.21
C GLY A 507 0.10 11.31 37.70
N GLY A 508 -0.22 12.49 37.12
CA GLY A 508 -1.28 13.36 37.64
C GLY A 508 -2.69 12.81 37.51
N TYR A 509 -2.92 11.83 36.66
CA TYR A 509 -4.21 11.12 36.55
C TYR A 509 -4.28 9.87 37.45
N ALA A 510 -3.16 9.30 37.85
CA ALA A 510 -3.02 8.11 38.69
C ALA A 510 -3.97 6.95 38.24
N GLU A 511 -4.94 6.60 39.07
CA GLU A 511 -5.92 5.54 38.79
C GLU A 511 -7.08 6.01 37.87
N ASN A 512 -7.23 7.32 37.60
CA ASN A 512 -8.39 7.84 36.88
C ASN A 512 -8.34 7.60 35.38
N SER A 513 -7.16 7.50 34.79
CA SER A 513 -6.97 7.31 33.34
C SER A 513 -6.91 5.83 32.91
N GLY A 514 -7.06 4.88 33.81
CA GLY A 514 -7.02 3.46 33.48
C GLY A 514 -6.71 2.57 34.68
N GLY A 515 -7.36 2.82 35.81
CA GLY A 515 -7.30 1.93 36.97
C GLY A 515 -7.57 0.50 36.54
N GLY A 516 -6.94 -0.49 37.24
CA GLY A 516 -6.97 -1.90 36.88
C GLY A 516 -8.36 -2.43 36.57
N MET A 517 -8.46 -3.57 35.88
CA MET A 517 -9.74 -4.15 35.44
C MET A 517 -10.76 -4.30 36.57
N ARG A 518 -10.32 -4.51 37.80
CA ARG A 518 -11.19 -4.54 39.00
C ARG A 518 -11.86 -3.21 39.29
N ALA A 519 -11.31 -2.10 38.82
CA ALA A 519 -11.92 -0.78 38.96
C ALA A 519 -12.92 -0.45 37.84
N GLY A 520 -13.11 -1.34 36.87
CA GLY A 520 -14.06 -1.17 35.76
C GLY A 520 -13.73 -0.03 34.79
N LYS A 521 -12.51 0.51 34.84
CA LYS A 521 -12.13 1.73 34.09
C LYS A 521 -11.44 1.46 32.76
N GLN A 522 -11.12 0.21 32.42
CA GLN A 522 -10.38 -0.10 31.21
C GLN A 522 -11.24 -0.32 29.96
N ALA A 523 -12.55 -0.59 30.09
CA ALA A 523 -13.41 -0.81 28.94
C ALA A 523 -13.35 0.35 27.91
N PRO A 524 -13.45 1.63 28.32
CA PRO A 524 -13.34 2.75 27.39
C PRO A 524 -11.99 2.85 26.67
N LEU A 525 -10.90 2.34 27.29
CA LEU A 525 -9.57 2.32 26.67
C LEU A 525 -9.51 1.31 25.53
N PHE A 526 -10.10 0.12 25.73
CA PHE A 526 -10.17 -0.92 24.70
C PHE A 526 -11.09 -0.52 23.53
N GLU A 527 -12.20 0.18 23.84
CA GLU A 527 -13.21 0.56 22.86
C GLU A 527 -12.84 1.82 22.09
N GLY A 528 -12.19 2.78 22.73
CA GLY A 528 -11.88 4.09 22.14
C GLY A 528 -10.42 4.33 21.83
N GLY A 529 -9.50 3.45 22.27
CA GLY A 529 -8.08 3.51 22.00
C GLY A 529 -7.44 4.86 22.27
N ASN A 530 -6.46 5.24 21.44
CA ASN A 530 -5.76 6.51 21.55
C ASN A 530 -6.67 7.72 21.42
N ALA A 531 -7.69 7.67 20.56
CA ALA A 531 -8.61 8.79 20.35
C ALA A 531 -9.37 9.15 21.63
N TYR A 532 -9.80 8.13 22.40
CA TYR A 532 -10.41 8.32 23.69
C TYR A 532 -9.40 8.92 24.69
N LEU A 533 -8.20 8.33 24.79
CA LEU A 533 -7.20 8.76 25.77
C LEU A 533 -6.70 10.18 25.50
N ASP A 534 -6.48 10.55 24.25
CA ASP A 534 -6.01 11.88 23.87
C ASP A 534 -7.07 12.96 24.12
N ARG A 535 -8.36 12.64 24.03
CA ARG A 535 -9.48 13.54 24.36
C ARG A 535 -9.67 13.70 25.86
N GLU A 536 -9.76 12.57 26.59
CA GLU A 536 -10.12 12.59 28.02
C GLU A 536 -8.89 12.84 28.92
N PHE A 537 -7.70 12.41 28.50
CA PHE A 537 -6.46 12.44 29.28
C PHE A 537 -5.27 12.96 28.46
N PRO A 538 -5.32 14.19 27.92
CA PRO A 538 -4.36 14.70 26.93
C PRO A 538 -2.92 14.86 27.43
N ARG A 539 -2.67 14.73 28.76
CA ARG A 539 -1.34 14.85 29.35
C ARG A 539 -0.64 13.49 29.56
N LEU A 540 -1.27 12.37 29.18
CA LEU A 540 -0.61 11.09 29.26
C LEU A 540 0.63 11.04 28.37
N ASP A 541 1.71 10.49 28.90
CA ASP A 541 2.90 10.22 28.10
C ASP A 541 2.64 9.10 27.10
N ARG A 542 3.29 9.23 25.95
CA ARG A 542 3.19 8.30 24.83
C ARG A 542 4.44 7.43 24.78
N LEU A 543 4.24 6.15 24.57
CA LEU A 543 5.28 5.26 24.05
C LEU A 543 5.25 5.38 22.53
N LEU A 544 6.23 6.09 21.97
CA LEU A 544 6.29 6.38 20.53
C LEU A 544 6.64 5.14 19.72
N SER A 545 7.62 4.36 20.20
CA SER A 545 8.01 3.06 19.61
C SER A 545 8.73 2.18 20.62
N ALA A 546 8.67 0.86 20.40
CA ALA A 546 9.46 -0.14 21.10
C ALA A 546 10.26 -0.98 20.10
N GLN A 547 11.54 -1.14 20.31
CA GLN A 547 12.44 -1.83 19.40
C GLN A 547 13.37 -2.80 20.12
N VAL A 548 13.46 -4.04 19.64
CA VAL A 548 14.51 -5.00 20.05
C VAL A 548 15.84 -4.53 19.47
N LEU A 549 16.87 -4.43 20.33
CA LEU A 549 18.24 -4.01 19.97
C LEU A 549 19.10 -5.18 19.55
#